data_507c05e55ed8a10b26047dbf23bad002
#
_entry.id   507c05e55ed8a10b26047dbf23bad002
#
_cell.length_a   1.000
_cell.length_b   1.000
_cell.length_c   1.000
_cell.angle_alpha   90.00
_cell.angle_beta   90.00
_cell.angle_gamma   90.00
#
_symmetry.space_group_name_H-M   'P 1'
#
loop_
_entity.id
_entity.type
_entity.pdbx_description
1 polymer ?
#
loop_
_entity_poly.entity_id
_entity_poly.type
_entity_poly.pdbx_seq_one_letter_code
_entity_poly.pdbx_strand_id
1 'polypeptide(L)'
;GDVYKRQELIKEKYRDVLFHGSKKGLSEISISDSRENCDFGKGFYLGETYNQALSFVCEKEKSCVYSFRYSLLDLKIKKFECDLEWMLAICYYRGTLGEYVSNSMVREIVNEIEKADIVIAPIADNKMFYIMAQFTEGEINADVALHSLSASKLGRQFIFKTEKALQNLVPIEKYYLSVPERKDCRKVLNERSYEIDTKLKLAKREFKTGLYIEEILK
;
A
#
# COMPACT_ATOMS: atom_id res chain seq x y z
N GLY A 1 -2.91 11.36 -20.69
CA GLY A 1 -2.12 12.46 -21.20
C GLY A 1 -1.57 13.39 -20.12
N ASP A 2 -2.40 14.21 -19.51
CA ASP A 2 -1.92 15.32 -18.64
C ASP A 2 -1.30 14.87 -17.31
N VAL A 3 -1.78 13.79 -16.74
CA VAL A 3 -1.25 13.22 -15.48
C VAL A 3 0.20 12.74 -15.65
N TYR A 4 0.51 12.01 -16.73
CA TYR A 4 1.87 11.55 -17.03
C TYR A 4 2.82 12.71 -17.24
N LYS A 5 2.44 13.70 -18.02
CA LYS A 5 3.26 14.92 -18.26
C LYS A 5 3.54 15.65 -16.96
N ARG A 6 2.54 15.79 -16.09
CA ARG A 6 2.69 16.45 -14.79
C ARG A 6 3.66 15.70 -13.88
N GLN A 7 3.53 14.37 -13.79
CA GLN A 7 4.42 13.54 -12.99
C GLN A 7 5.86 13.59 -13.51
N GLU A 8 6.07 13.53 -14.83
CA GLU A 8 7.40 13.66 -15.43
C GLU A 8 8.04 15.00 -15.15
N LEU A 9 7.33 16.10 -15.36
CA LEU A 9 7.82 17.46 -15.05
C LEU A 9 8.24 17.63 -13.59
N ILE A 10 7.50 17.03 -12.65
CA ILE A 10 7.86 17.09 -11.22
C ILE A 10 9.11 16.27 -10.97
N LYS A 11 9.24 15.05 -11.55
CA LYS A 11 10.41 14.19 -11.39
C LYS A 11 11.66 14.74 -12.07
N GLU A 12 11.53 15.44 -13.19
CA GLU A 12 12.63 16.17 -13.83
C GLU A 12 13.17 17.28 -12.95
N LYS A 13 12.28 17.98 -12.25
CA LYS A 13 12.62 19.09 -11.35
C LYS A 13 13.16 18.61 -10.00
N TYR A 14 12.64 17.51 -9.47
CA TYR A 14 12.96 16.96 -8.15
C TYR A 14 13.23 15.46 -8.25
N ARG A 15 14.37 14.98 -7.76
CA ARG A 15 14.77 13.57 -7.87
C ARG A 15 13.95 12.64 -6.97
N ASP A 16 13.79 13.00 -5.71
CA ASP A 16 13.16 12.15 -4.69
C ASP A 16 11.80 12.71 -4.31
N VAL A 17 10.76 12.29 -5.02
CA VAL A 17 9.38 12.78 -4.85
C VAL A 17 8.43 11.64 -4.56
N LEU A 18 7.60 11.82 -3.53
CA LEU A 18 6.48 10.97 -3.18
C LEU A 18 5.16 11.74 -3.23
N PHE A 19 4.05 11.03 -3.33
CA PHE A 19 2.71 11.59 -3.50
C PHE A 19 1.75 11.11 -2.42
N HIS A 20 0.93 12.01 -1.90
CA HIS A 20 -0.14 11.72 -0.94
C HIS A 20 -1.48 12.18 -1.46
N GLY A 21 -2.48 11.28 -1.46
CA GLY A 21 -3.86 11.61 -1.80
C GLY A 21 -4.67 11.98 -0.56
N SER A 22 -5.35 13.13 -0.58
CA SER A 22 -6.23 13.54 0.51
C SER A 22 -7.65 13.82 0.00
N LYS A 23 -8.65 13.30 0.72
CA LYS A 23 -10.08 13.46 0.38
C LYS A 23 -10.62 14.86 0.72
N LYS A 24 -9.97 15.57 1.63
CA LYS A 24 -10.44 16.88 2.16
C LYS A 24 -9.37 17.96 2.17
N GLY A 25 -8.15 17.64 1.78
CA GLY A 25 -6.96 18.46 1.99
C GLY A 25 -6.23 18.06 3.28
N LEU A 26 -4.99 18.55 3.42
CA LEU A 26 -4.19 18.43 4.64
C LEU A 26 -4.15 19.78 5.33
N SER A 27 -4.41 19.81 6.63
CA SER A 27 -4.13 20.97 7.50
C SER A 27 -2.66 20.94 7.94
N GLU A 28 -2.18 19.74 8.29
CA GLU A 28 -0.80 19.46 8.68
C GLU A 28 -0.42 18.02 8.31
N ILE A 29 0.87 17.73 8.35
CA ILE A 29 1.39 16.36 8.19
C ILE A 29 1.46 15.77 9.60
N SER A 30 0.67 14.71 9.87
CA SER A 30 0.55 14.12 11.19
C SER A 30 0.42 12.62 11.11
N ILE A 31 1.01 11.91 12.07
CA ILE A 31 0.82 10.48 12.30
C ILE A 31 -0.46 10.24 13.10
N SER A 32 -0.78 11.12 14.03
CA SER A 32 -1.94 10.98 14.92
C SER A 32 -3.27 10.94 14.18
N ASP A 33 -3.38 11.65 13.05
CA ASP A 33 -4.59 11.72 12.23
C ASP A 33 -4.77 10.51 11.30
N SER A 34 -3.79 9.62 11.26
CA SER A 34 -3.90 8.39 10.45
C SER A 34 -4.85 7.39 11.08
N ARG A 35 -5.55 6.63 10.22
CA ARG A 35 -6.41 5.54 10.66
C ARG A 35 -5.58 4.38 11.20
N GLU A 36 -6.08 3.69 12.24
CA GLU A 36 -5.40 2.53 12.82
C GLU A 36 -5.39 1.32 11.87
N ASN A 37 -6.48 1.10 11.13
CA ASN A 37 -6.66 -0.05 10.24
C ASN A 37 -6.07 0.20 8.84
N CYS A 38 -4.85 0.74 8.77
CA CYS A 38 -4.07 0.82 7.54
C CYS A 38 -3.13 -0.38 7.41
N ASP A 39 -2.52 -0.59 6.25
CA ASP A 39 -1.71 -1.78 5.92
C ASP A 39 -0.54 -2.04 6.89
N PHE A 40 -0.01 -1.00 7.51
CA PHE A 40 1.10 -1.05 8.49
C PHE A 40 0.81 -0.19 9.74
N GLY A 41 -0.47 -0.06 10.12
CA GLY A 41 -0.90 0.72 11.27
C GLY A 41 -0.79 2.22 11.07
N LYS A 42 -0.59 2.96 12.17
CA LYS A 42 -0.45 4.43 12.13
C LYS A 42 0.79 4.87 11.38
N GLY A 43 0.66 5.93 10.58
CA GLY A 43 1.74 6.53 9.80
C GLY A 43 1.22 7.50 8.74
N PHE A 44 2.11 8.27 8.16
CA PHE A 44 1.81 9.11 7.01
C PHE A 44 2.18 8.36 5.73
N TYR A 45 1.17 8.03 4.92
CA TYR A 45 1.27 7.15 3.76
C TYR A 45 1.47 7.94 2.47
N LEU A 46 2.51 7.59 1.70
CA LEU A 46 2.79 8.19 0.39
C LEU A 46 3.04 7.08 -0.64
N GLY A 47 2.71 7.36 -1.89
CA GLY A 47 3.03 6.51 -3.04
C GLY A 47 4.18 7.07 -3.87
N GLU A 48 4.88 6.20 -4.59
CA GLU A 48 5.98 6.64 -5.48
C GLU A 48 5.50 7.26 -6.79
N THR A 49 4.20 7.16 -7.08
CA THR A 49 3.61 7.78 -8.29
C THR A 49 2.37 8.61 -7.99
N TYR A 50 2.12 9.61 -8.84
CA TYR A 50 0.91 10.43 -8.77
C TYR A 50 -0.35 9.57 -8.91
N ASN A 51 -0.35 8.59 -9.82
CA ASN A 51 -1.50 7.71 -10.07
C ASN A 51 -1.86 6.83 -8.87
N GLN A 52 -0.88 6.42 -8.05
CA GLN A 52 -1.15 5.71 -6.80
C GLN A 52 -1.93 6.60 -5.84
N ALA A 53 -1.43 7.81 -5.57
CA ALA A 53 -2.11 8.77 -4.70
C ALA A 53 -3.50 9.13 -5.22
N LEU A 54 -3.65 9.34 -6.54
CA LEU A 54 -4.91 9.60 -7.22
C LEU A 54 -5.91 8.45 -7.01
N SER A 55 -5.49 7.20 -7.10
CA SER A 55 -6.36 6.02 -7.00
C SER A 55 -7.08 5.91 -5.65
N PHE A 56 -6.49 6.41 -4.58
CA PHE A 56 -7.11 6.41 -3.24
C PHE A 56 -8.17 7.50 -3.03
N VAL A 57 -8.23 8.50 -3.89
CA VAL A 57 -9.04 9.70 -3.66
C VAL A 57 -9.94 10.09 -4.83
N CYS A 58 -9.82 9.44 -5.99
CA CYS A 58 -10.50 9.85 -7.23
C CYS A 58 -12.04 9.80 -7.17
N GLU A 59 -12.62 9.11 -6.20
CA GLU A 59 -14.09 9.06 -6.02
C GLU A 59 -14.67 10.32 -5.38
N LYS A 60 -13.86 11.13 -4.70
CA LYS A 60 -14.32 12.31 -3.95
C LYS A 60 -14.06 13.61 -4.72
N GLU A 61 -15.07 14.50 -4.75
CA GLU A 61 -15.00 15.73 -5.55
C GLU A 61 -13.97 16.74 -5.06
N LYS A 62 -13.81 16.86 -3.74
CA LYS A 62 -12.86 17.82 -3.12
C LYS A 62 -11.47 17.25 -2.89
N SER A 63 -11.17 16.10 -3.51
CA SER A 63 -9.90 15.45 -3.33
C SER A 63 -8.77 16.18 -4.04
N CYS A 64 -7.58 16.01 -3.50
CA CYS A 64 -6.35 16.58 -4.03
C CYS A 64 -5.18 15.60 -3.80
N VAL A 65 -4.12 15.78 -4.58
CA VAL A 65 -2.86 15.07 -4.42
C VAL A 65 -1.79 16.10 -4.05
N TYR A 66 -0.97 15.75 -3.06
CA TYR A 66 0.20 16.50 -2.66
C TYR A 66 1.46 15.79 -3.13
N SER A 67 2.48 16.55 -3.52
CA SER A 67 3.82 16.03 -3.76
C SER A 67 4.77 16.49 -2.66
N PHE A 68 5.69 15.61 -2.28
CA PHE A 68 6.69 15.82 -1.24
C PHE A 68 8.06 15.42 -1.76
N ARG A 69 9.07 16.25 -1.53
CA ARG A 69 10.45 15.80 -1.57
C ARG A 69 10.76 15.09 -0.25
N TYR A 70 11.54 14.03 -0.30
CA TYR A 70 11.89 13.25 0.88
C TYR A 70 13.37 12.90 0.95
N SER A 71 13.82 12.53 2.14
CA SER A 71 15.12 11.93 2.39
C SER A 71 14.98 10.72 3.29
N LEU A 72 15.81 9.70 3.07
CA LEU A 72 15.87 8.51 3.92
C LEU A 72 17.11 8.49 4.83
N LEU A 73 17.86 9.59 4.82
CA LEU A 73 19.09 9.71 5.60
C LEU A 73 18.81 9.59 7.10
N ASP A 74 19.64 8.81 7.81
CA ASP A 74 19.56 8.59 9.25
C ASP A 74 18.24 7.98 9.78
N LEU A 75 17.47 7.33 8.90
CA LEU A 75 16.23 6.66 9.25
C LEU A 75 16.38 5.13 9.25
N LYS A 76 15.72 4.48 10.21
CA LYS A 76 15.57 3.03 10.25
C LYS A 76 14.49 2.61 9.25
N ILE A 77 14.84 1.77 8.31
CA ILE A 77 13.95 1.37 7.21
C ILE A 77 13.68 -0.12 7.28
N LYS A 78 12.39 -0.50 7.32
CA LYS A 78 11.94 -1.86 7.04
C LYS A 78 11.40 -1.89 5.62
N LYS A 79 11.92 -2.81 4.78
CA LYS A 79 11.46 -3.04 3.42
C LYS A 79 10.77 -4.39 3.31
N PHE A 80 9.71 -4.42 2.53
CA PHE A 80 9.00 -5.64 2.15
C PHE A 80 9.01 -5.83 0.64
N GLU A 81 9.10 -7.07 0.22
CA GLU A 81 8.76 -7.52 -1.13
C GLU A 81 7.33 -8.08 -1.16
N CYS A 82 6.84 -8.49 -2.32
CA CYS A 82 5.53 -9.15 -2.43
C CYS A 82 5.67 -10.63 -2.06
N ASP A 83 5.73 -10.91 -0.76
CA ASP A 83 5.97 -12.21 -0.16
C ASP A 83 5.05 -12.49 1.03
N LEU A 84 5.25 -13.65 1.68
CA LEU A 84 4.46 -14.06 2.83
C LEU A 84 4.59 -13.10 4.01
N GLU A 85 5.79 -12.57 4.25
CA GLU A 85 6.06 -11.63 5.36
C GLU A 85 5.23 -10.35 5.20
N TRP A 86 5.23 -9.77 4.00
CA TRP A 86 4.39 -8.63 3.64
C TRP A 86 2.90 -8.91 3.80
N MET A 87 2.43 -10.05 3.32
CA MET A 87 1.03 -10.45 3.42
C MET A 87 0.58 -10.61 4.88
N LEU A 88 1.38 -11.28 5.71
CA LEU A 88 1.11 -11.44 7.14
C LEU A 88 1.12 -10.10 7.89
N ALA A 89 2.04 -9.19 7.56
CA ALA A 89 2.07 -7.85 8.14
C ALA A 89 0.77 -7.08 7.88
N ILE A 90 0.29 -7.05 6.64
CA ILE A 90 -0.97 -6.38 6.28
C ILE A 90 -2.15 -7.04 6.99
N CYS A 91 -2.23 -8.37 7.00
CA CYS A 91 -3.29 -9.11 7.68
C CYS A 91 -3.32 -8.84 9.19
N TYR A 92 -2.15 -8.68 9.82
CA TYR A 92 -2.06 -8.30 11.22
C TYR A 92 -2.68 -6.91 11.48
N TYR A 93 -2.23 -5.87 10.78
CA TYR A 93 -2.71 -4.50 11.00
C TYR A 93 -4.16 -4.29 10.56
N ARG A 94 -4.63 -5.06 9.59
CA ARG A 94 -6.03 -5.08 9.15
C ARG A 94 -6.94 -5.95 10.05
N GLY A 95 -6.37 -6.69 11.01
CA GLY A 95 -7.11 -7.48 12.01
C GLY A 95 -7.73 -8.76 11.48
N THR A 96 -7.15 -9.38 10.43
CA THR A 96 -7.70 -10.62 9.82
C THR A 96 -6.95 -11.89 10.22
N LEU A 97 -5.89 -11.81 11.03
CA LEU A 97 -5.13 -12.99 11.44
C LEU A 97 -5.82 -13.86 12.50
N GLY A 98 -6.86 -13.36 13.17
CA GLY A 98 -7.59 -14.13 14.18
C GLY A 98 -6.67 -14.67 15.30
N GLU A 99 -6.64 -15.98 15.49
CA GLU A 99 -5.83 -16.66 16.50
C GLU A 99 -4.31 -16.58 16.24
N TYR A 100 -3.88 -16.36 15.00
CA TYR A 100 -2.47 -16.32 14.61
C TYR A 100 -1.74 -15.03 15.02
N VAL A 101 -2.42 -14.03 15.57
CA VAL A 101 -1.78 -12.77 16.03
C VAL A 101 -0.68 -12.97 17.06
N SER A 102 -0.72 -14.08 17.81
CA SER A 102 0.26 -14.43 18.84
C SER A 102 1.41 -15.30 18.34
N ASN A 103 1.38 -15.73 17.07
CA ASN A 103 2.43 -16.54 16.49
C ASN A 103 3.78 -15.81 16.51
N SER A 104 4.86 -16.53 16.76
CA SER A 104 6.21 -15.96 16.91
C SER A 104 6.70 -15.25 15.66
N MET A 105 6.47 -15.82 14.47
CA MET A 105 6.82 -15.19 13.18
C MET A 105 6.09 -13.87 12.98
N VAL A 106 4.78 -13.85 13.24
CA VAL A 106 3.97 -12.63 13.13
C VAL A 106 4.46 -11.54 14.09
N ARG A 107 4.76 -11.92 15.34
CA ARG A 107 5.28 -10.98 16.33
C ARG A 107 6.65 -10.40 15.96
N GLU A 108 7.53 -11.21 15.37
CA GLU A 108 8.82 -10.74 14.87
C GLU A 108 8.66 -9.71 13.77
N ILE A 109 7.81 -9.98 12.77
CA ILE A 109 7.47 -9.05 11.69
C ILE A 109 6.97 -7.71 12.25
N VAL A 110 5.99 -7.78 13.17
CA VAL A 110 5.41 -6.57 13.79
C VAL A 110 6.45 -5.79 14.59
N ASN A 111 7.29 -6.46 15.36
CA ASN A 111 8.34 -5.83 16.14
C ASN A 111 9.37 -5.09 15.26
N GLU A 112 9.70 -5.62 14.09
CA GLU A 112 10.55 -4.92 13.12
C GLU A 112 9.87 -3.68 12.54
N ILE A 113 8.58 -3.76 12.24
CA ILE A 113 7.78 -2.62 11.75
C ILE A 113 7.69 -1.52 12.81
N GLU A 114 7.45 -1.87 14.09
CA GLU A 114 7.35 -0.90 15.18
C GLU A 114 8.67 -0.21 15.54
N LYS A 115 9.82 -0.84 15.22
CA LYS A 115 11.15 -0.25 15.38
C LYS A 115 11.60 0.63 14.20
N ALA A 116 10.88 0.58 13.10
CA ALA A 116 11.22 1.32 11.88
C ALA A 116 10.73 2.78 11.96
N ASP A 117 11.51 3.71 11.44
CA ASP A 117 11.09 5.08 11.16
C ASP A 117 10.23 5.13 9.89
N ILE A 118 10.57 4.29 8.91
CA ILE A 118 9.85 4.17 7.64
C ILE A 118 9.67 2.69 7.27
N VAL A 119 8.47 2.37 6.78
CA VAL A 119 8.20 1.11 6.09
C VAL A 119 8.06 1.40 4.60
N ILE A 120 8.74 0.60 3.76
CA ILE A 120 8.63 0.64 2.30
C ILE A 120 8.12 -0.72 1.85
N ALA A 121 6.95 -0.74 1.18
CA ALA A 121 6.29 -1.99 0.86
C ALA A 121 5.49 -1.90 -0.45
N PRO A 122 5.18 -3.02 -1.12
CA PRO A 122 4.18 -3.03 -2.17
C PRO A 122 2.83 -2.49 -1.67
N ILE A 123 2.09 -1.83 -2.56
CA ILE A 123 0.73 -1.36 -2.23
C ILE A 123 -0.24 -2.54 -2.28
N ALA A 124 -1.13 -2.62 -1.29
CA ALA A 124 -2.29 -3.50 -1.32
C ALA A 124 -3.58 -2.68 -1.43
N ASP A 125 -4.31 -2.84 -2.52
CA ASP A 125 -5.65 -2.27 -2.65
C ASP A 125 -6.72 -3.17 -2.01
N ASN A 126 -7.96 -2.72 -2.00
CA ASN A 126 -9.06 -3.48 -1.39
C ASN A 126 -9.27 -4.85 -2.03
N LYS A 127 -8.98 -5.01 -3.32
CA LYS A 127 -9.12 -6.29 -4.01
C LYS A 127 -8.02 -7.26 -3.60
N MET A 128 -6.79 -6.78 -3.46
CA MET A 128 -5.67 -7.56 -2.95
C MET A 128 -5.92 -7.99 -1.51
N PHE A 129 -6.46 -7.09 -0.69
CA PHE A 129 -6.82 -7.43 0.68
C PHE A 129 -7.89 -8.53 0.77
N TYR A 130 -8.85 -8.58 -0.15
CA TYR A 130 -9.80 -9.68 -0.25
C TYR A 130 -9.13 -11.04 -0.50
N ILE A 131 -8.08 -11.08 -1.33
CA ILE A 131 -7.29 -12.30 -1.54
C ILE A 131 -6.53 -12.70 -0.26
N MET A 132 -5.95 -11.73 0.45
CA MET A 132 -5.28 -11.97 1.73
C MET A 132 -6.24 -12.52 2.78
N ALA A 133 -7.49 -12.03 2.82
CA ALA A 133 -8.52 -12.53 3.70
C ALA A 133 -8.86 -14.01 3.41
N GLN A 134 -9.01 -14.40 2.13
CA GLN A 134 -9.21 -15.81 1.76
C GLN A 134 -8.05 -16.71 2.23
N PHE A 135 -6.80 -16.21 2.19
CA PHE A 135 -5.65 -16.94 2.72
C PHE A 135 -5.74 -17.09 4.24
N THR A 136 -6.05 -16.03 4.99
CA THR A 136 -6.17 -16.09 6.45
C THR A 136 -7.37 -16.91 6.94
N GLU A 137 -8.40 -17.04 6.13
CA GLU A 137 -9.57 -17.90 6.37
C GLU A 137 -9.33 -19.36 5.96
N GLY A 138 -8.16 -19.68 5.39
CA GLY A 138 -7.83 -21.05 4.95
C GLY A 138 -8.54 -21.49 3.67
N GLU A 139 -9.15 -20.57 2.91
CA GLU A 139 -9.82 -20.89 1.64
C GLU A 139 -8.84 -21.11 0.48
N ILE A 140 -7.67 -20.47 0.55
CA ILE A 140 -6.59 -20.61 -0.43
C ILE A 140 -5.24 -20.77 0.28
N ASN A 141 -4.31 -21.45 -0.36
CA ASN A 141 -2.94 -21.59 0.12
C ASN A 141 -2.07 -20.35 -0.21
N ALA A 142 -0.88 -20.28 0.39
CA ALA A 142 0.04 -19.15 0.23
C ALA A 142 0.47 -18.93 -1.22
N ASP A 143 0.72 -19.98 -1.99
CA ASP A 143 1.17 -19.87 -3.39
C ASP A 143 0.09 -19.28 -4.29
N VAL A 144 -1.18 -19.69 -4.10
CA VAL A 144 -2.33 -19.09 -4.79
C VAL A 144 -2.45 -17.60 -4.46
N ALA A 145 -2.36 -17.25 -3.18
CA ALA A 145 -2.46 -15.87 -2.74
C ALA A 145 -1.32 -15.01 -3.34
N LEU A 146 -0.07 -15.40 -3.13
CA LEU A 146 1.10 -14.64 -3.58
C LEU A 146 1.18 -14.52 -5.10
N HIS A 147 0.88 -15.59 -5.85
CA HIS A 147 0.85 -15.51 -7.31
C HIS A 147 -0.21 -14.54 -7.80
N SER A 148 -1.40 -14.54 -7.19
CA SER A 148 -2.48 -13.61 -7.55
C SER A 148 -2.13 -12.16 -7.23
N LEU A 149 -1.46 -11.92 -6.09
CA LEU A 149 -1.05 -10.58 -5.64
C LEU A 149 0.11 -10.01 -6.45
N SER A 150 1.12 -10.83 -6.80
CA SER A 150 2.31 -10.40 -7.57
C SER A 150 1.97 -9.88 -8.97
N ALA A 151 0.81 -10.23 -9.46
CA ALA A 151 0.30 -9.79 -10.74
C ALA A 151 -0.08 -8.31 -10.79
N SER A 152 -0.36 -7.71 -9.64
CA SER A 152 -0.78 -6.31 -9.52
C SER A 152 0.43 -5.43 -9.24
N LYS A 153 1.09 -4.93 -10.27
CA LYS A 153 2.23 -4.01 -10.15
C LYS A 153 1.75 -2.60 -9.80
N LEU A 154 1.31 -2.40 -8.56
CA LEU A 154 0.84 -1.09 -8.07
C LEU A 154 1.97 -0.13 -7.69
N GLY A 155 3.23 -0.61 -7.66
CA GLY A 155 4.36 0.12 -7.11
C GLY A 155 4.42 0.06 -5.59
N ARG A 156 5.23 0.92 -5.00
CA ARG A 156 5.51 0.91 -3.56
C ARG A 156 4.82 2.05 -2.83
N GLN A 157 4.46 1.78 -1.59
CA GLN A 157 4.08 2.77 -0.60
C GLN A 157 5.22 3.00 0.40
N PHE A 158 5.29 4.23 0.91
CA PHE A 158 6.22 4.69 1.91
C PHE A 158 5.42 5.16 3.12
N ILE A 159 5.61 4.52 4.25
CA ILE A 159 4.89 4.82 5.48
C ILE A 159 5.87 5.45 6.46
N PHE A 160 5.72 6.74 6.71
CA PHE A 160 6.50 7.49 7.68
C PHE A 160 5.85 7.30 9.04
N LYS A 161 6.52 6.57 9.94
CA LYS A 161 5.95 6.08 11.22
C LYS A 161 6.35 6.93 12.43
N THR A 162 7.38 7.76 12.32
CA THR A 162 7.90 8.55 13.44
C THR A 162 7.93 10.04 13.11
N GLU A 163 7.84 10.90 14.13
CA GLU A 163 8.01 12.35 13.96
C GLU A 163 9.38 12.69 13.35
N LYS A 164 10.43 11.93 13.71
CA LYS A 164 11.75 12.03 13.08
C LYS A 164 11.68 11.81 11.58
N ALA A 165 10.92 10.81 11.12
CA ALA A 165 10.75 10.56 9.70
C ALA A 165 9.97 11.68 9.01
N LEU A 166 8.92 12.23 9.63
CA LEU A 166 8.14 13.32 9.06
C LEU A 166 8.97 14.58 8.81
N GLN A 167 9.99 14.86 9.62
CA GLN A 167 10.90 15.99 9.43
C GLN A 167 11.72 15.91 8.13
N ASN A 168 11.81 14.72 7.54
CA ASN A 168 12.46 14.48 6.24
C ASN A 168 11.51 14.66 5.04
N LEU A 169 10.27 15.12 5.26
CA LEU A 169 9.30 15.44 4.21
C LEU A 169 9.20 16.95 4.02
N VAL A 170 9.38 17.39 2.77
CA VAL A 170 9.22 18.78 2.39
C VAL A 170 8.09 18.91 1.36
N PRO A 171 6.97 19.57 1.68
CA PRO A 171 5.90 19.81 0.72
C PRO A 171 6.40 20.56 -0.50
N ILE A 172 5.98 20.17 -1.69
CA ILE A 172 6.32 20.83 -2.95
C ILE A 172 5.08 21.53 -3.51
N GLU A 173 4.04 20.76 -3.82
CA GLU A 173 2.87 21.26 -4.53
C GLU A 173 1.60 20.48 -4.18
N LYS A 174 0.46 21.15 -4.32
CA LYS A 174 -0.89 20.60 -4.17
C LYS A 174 -1.62 20.65 -5.51
N TYR A 175 -2.19 19.51 -5.93
CA TYR A 175 -2.92 19.35 -7.17
C TYR A 175 -4.39 19.06 -6.89
N TYR A 176 -5.30 19.86 -7.43
CA TYR A 176 -6.72 19.57 -7.45
C TYR A 176 -7.05 18.66 -8.65
N LEU A 177 -7.90 17.67 -8.42
CA LEU A 177 -8.26 16.70 -9.44
C LEU A 177 -9.34 17.25 -10.36
N SER A 178 -9.10 17.19 -11.65
CA SER A 178 -10.11 17.49 -12.67
C SER A 178 -11.14 16.35 -12.78
N VAL A 179 -12.31 16.65 -13.34
CA VAL A 179 -13.36 15.65 -13.60
C VAL A 179 -12.87 14.55 -14.55
N PRO A 180 -12.17 14.85 -15.67
CA PRO A 180 -11.59 13.82 -16.53
C PRO A 180 -10.62 12.90 -15.81
N GLU A 181 -9.65 13.43 -15.05
CA GLU A 181 -8.68 12.62 -14.29
C GLU A 181 -9.36 11.62 -13.34
N ARG A 182 -10.41 12.06 -12.65
CA ARG A 182 -11.18 11.17 -11.76
C ARG A 182 -11.92 10.07 -12.52
N LYS A 183 -12.48 10.40 -13.68
CA LYS A 183 -13.19 9.44 -14.54
C LYS A 183 -12.25 8.37 -15.09
N ASP A 184 -11.10 8.78 -15.60
CA ASP A 184 -10.09 7.88 -16.14
C ASP A 184 -9.51 6.96 -15.06
N CYS A 185 -9.24 7.50 -13.88
CA CYS A 185 -8.78 6.71 -12.74
C CYS A 185 -9.77 5.61 -12.35
N ARG A 186 -11.08 5.93 -12.26
CA ARG A 186 -12.10 4.93 -11.92
C ARG A 186 -12.20 3.81 -12.96
N LYS A 187 -12.02 4.14 -14.24
CA LYS A 187 -11.98 3.14 -15.31
C LYS A 187 -10.82 2.16 -15.11
N VAL A 188 -9.62 2.68 -14.86
CA VAL A 188 -8.41 1.86 -14.59
C VAL A 188 -8.59 0.97 -13.38
N LEU A 189 -9.21 1.46 -12.30
CA LEU A 189 -9.48 0.66 -11.10
C LEU A 189 -10.43 -0.52 -11.38
N ASN A 190 -11.46 -0.31 -12.18
CA ASN A 190 -12.40 -1.37 -12.56
C ASN A 190 -11.73 -2.44 -13.45
N GLU A 191 -10.94 -2.04 -14.43
CA GLU A 191 -10.18 -2.95 -15.29
C GLU A 191 -9.22 -3.82 -14.48
N ARG A 192 -8.50 -3.22 -13.52
CA ARG A 192 -7.58 -3.93 -12.62
C ARG A 192 -8.30 -4.97 -11.75
N SER A 193 -9.47 -4.63 -11.21
CA SER A 193 -10.24 -5.58 -10.40
C SER A 193 -10.59 -6.84 -11.18
N TYR A 194 -10.95 -6.71 -12.44
CA TYR A 194 -11.24 -7.83 -13.34
C TYR A 194 -9.99 -8.70 -13.62
N GLU A 195 -8.83 -8.07 -13.84
CA GLU A 195 -7.56 -8.79 -14.05
C GLU A 195 -7.18 -9.65 -12.83
N ILE A 196 -7.32 -9.10 -11.62
CA ILE A 196 -7.02 -9.82 -10.37
C ILE A 196 -7.93 -11.04 -10.22
N ASP A 197 -9.24 -10.91 -10.49
CA ASP A 197 -10.18 -12.04 -10.44
C ASP A 197 -9.82 -13.16 -11.41
N THR A 198 -9.39 -12.79 -12.61
CA THR A 198 -8.96 -13.75 -13.63
C THR A 198 -7.71 -14.51 -13.17
N LYS A 199 -6.73 -13.80 -12.60
CA LYS A 199 -5.50 -14.39 -12.09
C LYS A 199 -5.73 -15.30 -10.90
N LEU A 200 -6.61 -14.91 -9.97
CA LEU A 200 -6.98 -15.75 -8.84
C LEU A 200 -7.60 -17.09 -9.32
N LYS A 201 -8.47 -17.05 -10.33
CA LYS A 201 -9.06 -18.28 -10.90
C LYS A 201 -8.01 -19.20 -11.53
N LEU A 202 -7.03 -18.62 -12.22
CA LEU A 202 -5.93 -19.38 -12.82
C LEU A 202 -5.01 -19.96 -11.74
N ALA A 203 -4.61 -19.16 -10.75
CA ALA A 203 -3.76 -19.59 -9.64
C ALA A 203 -4.38 -20.76 -8.86
N LYS A 204 -5.69 -20.73 -8.57
CA LYS A 204 -6.42 -21.84 -7.91
C LYS A 204 -6.36 -23.15 -8.69
N ARG A 205 -6.17 -23.11 -10.00
CA ARG A 205 -6.02 -24.32 -10.83
C ARG A 205 -4.58 -24.83 -10.88
N GLU A 206 -3.62 -23.92 -10.84
CA GLU A 206 -2.19 -24.21 -11.01
C GLU A 206 -1.52 -24.61 -9.68
N PHE A 207 -1.77 -23.88 -8.60
CA PHE A 207 -1.10 -24.05 -7.30
C PHE A 207 -1.98 -24.84 -6.31
N LYS A 208 -2.13 -26.16 -6.54
CA LYS A 208 -3.00 -27.01 -5.70
C LYS A 208 -2.33 -27.53 -4.43
N THR A 209 -1.00 -27.49 -4.35
CA THR A 209 -0.21 -28.19 -3.32
C THR A 209 0.54 -27.25 -2.38
N GLY A 210 0.25 -25.94 -2.42
CA GLY A 210 0.86 -24.95 -1.53
C GLY A 210 0.38 -25.09 -0.08
N LEU A 211 1.15 -24.52 0.87
CA LEU A 211 0.83 -24.58 2.30
C LEU A 211 -0.29 -23.60 2.65
N TYR A 212 -1.22 -24.03 3.49
CA TYR A 212 -2.27 -23.21 4.08
C TYR A 212 -1.74 -22.51 5.35
N ILE A 213 -2.45 -21.46 5.77
CA ILE A 213 -2.03 -20.63 6.93
C ILE A 213 -1.82 -21.47 8.20
N GLU A 214 -2.68 -22.44 8.47
CA GLU A 214 -2.58 -23.34 9.63
C GLU A 214 -1.35 -24.24 9.60
N GLU A 215 -0.81 -24.54 8.41
CA GLU A 215 0.42 -25.32 8.26
C GLU A 215 1.68 -24.45 8.41
N ILE A 216 1.56 -23.15 8.08
CA ILE A 216 2.66 -22.18 8.15
C ILE A 216 2.82 -21.64 9.57
N LEU A 217 1.70 -21.36 10.25
CA LEU A 217 1.65 -20.68 11.55
C LEU A 217 1.26 -21.58 12.73
N LYS A 218 1.59 -22.86 12.63
CA LYS A 218 1.46 -23.83 13.75
C LYS A 218 2.37 -23.50 14.91
#